data_4aca7fc2c912788ece51569b8e2ad3a8
#
_entry.id   4aca7fc2c912788ece51569b8e2ad3a8
#
_cell.length_a   1.000
_cell.length_b   1.000
_cell.length_c   1.000
_cell.angle_alpha   90.00
_cell.angle_beta   90.00
_cell.angle_gamma   90.00
#
_symmetry.space_group_name_H-M   'P 1'
#
loop_
_entity.id
_entity.type
_entity.pdbx_description
1 polymer ?
#
loop_
_entity_poly.entity_id
_entity_poly.type
_entity_poly.pdbx_seq_one_letter_code
_entity_poly.pdbx_strand_id
1 'polypeptide(L)'
;HVGELPEAMLAMEHLLDETAKGSDKALEKKVRSSLANAQYHIGWLMRLELAEKKEWKEPLEKARQNFRLLAEQTAKTDAKASGDHQKNLEAVVRLARMDLSEVQALPLPKKCEGNKNVCSKCRGQKKSNKPKDMKKKEDARGASVGKRPEGTGS
;
A
#
# COMPACT_ATOMS: atom_id res chain seq x y z
N HIS A 1 -5.20 13.10 -0.27
CA HIS A 1 -4.07 12.80 0.63
C HIS A 1 -2.74 12.51 -0.09
N VAL A 2 -2.62 12.84 -1.39
CA VAL A 2 -1.35 12.77 -2.13
C VAL A 2 -0.41 13.89 -1.66
N GLY A 3 -0.95 14.99 -1.15
CA GLY A 3 -0.17 16.13 -0.66
C GLY A 3 0.71 15.86 0.58
N GLU A 4 0.40 14.83 1.37
CA GLU A 4 1.18 14.48 2.57
C GLU A 4 2.36 13.51 2.28
N LEU A 5 2.40 12.91 1.09
CA LEU A 5 3.43 11.93 0.72
C LEU A 5 4.83 12.54 0.59
N PRO A 6 5.01 13.72 -0.04
CA PRO A 6 6.33 14.34 -0.14
C PRO A 6 6.92 14.70 1.24
N GLU A 7 6.10 15.24 2.14
CA GLU A 7 6.53 15.59 3.51
C GLU A 7 6.92 14.33 4.30
N ALA A 8 6.12 13.27 4.20
CA ALA A 8 6.43 11.99 4.83
C ALA A 8 7.74 11.39 4.28
N MET A 9 8.02 11.54 3.00
CA MET A 9 9.30 11.09 2.42
C MET A 9 10.48 11.87 2.97
N LEU A 10 10.39 13.20 3.02
CA LEU A 10 11.45 14.04 3.58
C LEU A 10 11.73 13.68 5.05
N ALA A 11 10.67 13.45 5.83
CA ALA A 11 10.80 13.00 7.22
C ALA A 11 11.48 11.62 7.32
N MET A 12 11.18 10.69 6.41
CA MET A 12 11.85 9.38 6.37
C MET A 12 13.31 9.49 5.90
N GLU A 13 13.63 10.37 4.95
CA GLU A 13 15.01 10.63 4.51
C GLU A 13 15.83 11.19 5.68
N HIS A 14 15.30 12.17 6.40
CA HIS A 14 15.94 12.72 7.59
C HIS A 14 16.14 11.65 8.68
N LEU A 15 15.12 10.86 8.96
CA LEU A 15 15.22 9.75 9.92
C LEU A 15 16.26 8.71 9.49
N LEU A 16 16.39 8.46 8.20
CA LEU A 16 17.40 7.55 7.67
C LEU A 16 18.80 8.10 7.91
N ASP A 17 19.02 9.40 7.70
CA ASP A 17 20.31 10.05 7.95
C ASP A 17 20.69 10.02 9.44
N GLU A 18 19.72 10.19 10.34
CA GLU A 18 19.94 10.08 11.77
C GLU A 18 20.26 8.63 12.19
N THR A 19 19.50 7.66 11.70
CA THR A 19 19.72 6.24 12.03
C THR A 19 21.00 5.68 11.43
N ALA A 20 21.46 6.22 10.28
CA ALA A 20 22.72 5.82 9.66
C ALA A 20 23.94 6.21 10.52
N LYS A 21 23.84 7.31 11.28
CA LYS A 21 24.87 7.74 12.25
C LYS A 21 24.83 6.98 13.56
N GLY A 22 23.69 6.34 13.84
CA GLY A 22 23.48 5.54 15.05
C GLY A 22 24.06 4.15 14.98
N SER A 23 24.09 3.46 16.12
CA SER A 23 24.57 2.08 16.24
C SER A 23 23.51 1.03 15.86
N ASP A 24 22.23 1.39 15.80
CA ASP A 24 21.12 0.45 15.52
C ASP A 24 20.94 0.20 14.01
N LYS A 25 21.74 -0.75 13.51
CA LYS A 25 21.66 -1.17 12.10
C LYS A 25 20.35 -1.90 11.74
N ALA A 26 19.62 -2.41 12.71
CA ALA A 26 18.33 -3.04 12.48
C ALA A 26 17.26 -1.97 12.20
N LEU A 27 17.29 -0.89 12.96
CA LEU A 27 16.41 0.27 12.74
C LEU A 27 16.71 0.93 11.41
N GLU A 28 17.98 1.18 11.08
CA GLU A 28 18.39 1.73 9.79
C GLU A 28 17.82 0.94 8.61
N LYS A 29 17.96 -0.40 8.63
CA LYS A 29 17.41 -1.28 7.58
C LYS A 29 15.89 -1.16 7.47
N LYS A 30 15.17 -1.09 8.59
CA LYS A 30 13.70 -0.93 8.59
C LYS A 30 13.28 0.41 7.99
N VAL A 31 13.92 1.50 8.40
CA VAL A 31 13.64 2.86 7.88
C VAL A 31 13.93 2.90 6.38
N ARG A 32 15.09 2.39 5.95
CA ARG A 32 15.46 2.31 4.53
C ARG A 32 14.46 1.49 3.70
N SER A 33 13.99 0.37 4.22
CA SER A 33 12.98 -0.45 3.56
C SER A 33 11.64 0.27 3.42
N SER A 34 11.22 0.99 4.47
CA SER A 34 9.99 1.78 4.44
C SER A 34 10.08 2.93 3.44
N LEU A 35 11.21 3.63 3.42
CA LEU A 35 11.48 4.70 2.46
C LEU A 35 11.48 4.18 1.02
N ALA A 36 12.15 3.05 0.75
CA ALA A 36 12.17 2.44 -0.58
C ALA A 36 10.77 2.06 -1.07
N ASN A 37 9.92 1.53 -0.19
CA ASN A 37 8.52 1.24 -0.52
C ASN A 37 7.74 2.52 -0.81
N ALA A 38 7.91 3.58 -0.02
CA ALA A 38 7.25 4.87 -0.27
C ALA A 38 7.67 5.46 -1.63
N GLN A 39 8.96 5.45 -1.93
CA GLN A 39 9.51 5.90 -3.21
C GLN A 39 8.96 5.09 -4.40
N TYR A 40 8.84 3.77 -4.28
CA TYR A 40 8.22 2.92 -5.29
C TYR A 40 6.75 3.32 -5.53
N HIS A 41 5.97 3.49 -4.47
CA HIS A 41 4.55 3.86 -4.60
C HIS A 41 4.35 5.25 -5.18
N ILE A 42 5.18 6.22 -4.81
CA ILE A 42 5.14 7.56 -5.39
C ILE A 42 5.44 7.52 -6.89
N GLY A 43 6.51 6.85 -7.30
CA GLY A 43 6.82 6.70 -8.71
C GLY A 43 5.70 6.03 -9.50
N TRP A 44 5.01 5.06 -8.90
CA TRP A 44 3.85 4.44 -9.53
C TRP A 44 2.66 5.40 -9.65
N LEU A 45 2.30 6.12 -8.57
CA LEU A 45 1.21 7.10 -8.58
C LEU A 45 1.47 8.21 -9.60
N MET A 46 2.69 8.76 -9.63
CA MET A 46 3.08 9.76 -10.62
C MET A 46 2.90 9.27 -12.06
N ARG A 47 3.18 8.01 -12.33
CA ARG A 47 2.93 7.41 -13.64
C ARG A 47 1.45 7.31 -13.98
N LEU A 48 0.60 6.97 -13.02
CA LEU A 48 -0.86 6.94 -13.19
C LEU A 48 -1.43 8.35 -13.41
N GLU A 49 -0.84 9.35 -12.79
CA GLU A 49 -1.21 10.77 -12.93
C GLU A 49 -0.61 11.42 -14.19
N LEU A 50 0.06 10.64 -15.04
CA LEU A 50 0.70 11.12 -16.28
C LEU A 50 1.79 12.18 -16.06
N ALA A 51 2.43 12.15 -14.91
CA ALA A 51 3.57 13.02 -14.62
C ALA A 51 4.71 12.84 -15.65
N GLU A 52 5.55 13.83 -15.80
CA GLU A 52 6.66 13.79 -16.74
C GLU A 52 7.64 12.64 -16.39
N LYS A 53 8.24 12.07 -17.42
CA LYS A 53 9.17 10.94 -17.26
C LYS A 53 10.31 11.24 -16.28
N LYS A 54 10.77 12.47 -16.23
CA LYS A 54 11.84 12.90 -15.33
C LYS A 54 11.39 12.84 -13.87
N GLU A 55 10.16 13.24 -13.59
CA GLU A 55 9.61 13.33 -12.25
C GLU A 55 9.40 11.94 -11.62
N TRP A 56 8.71 11.03 -12.31
CA TRP A 56 8.46 9.70 -11.75
C TRP A 56 9.69 8.79 -11.76
N LYS A 57 10.69 9.07 -12.59
CA LYS A 57 11.90 8.26 -12.69
C LYS A 57 12.81 8.45 -11.49
N GLU A 58 12.86 9.64 -10.92
CA GLU A 58 13.71 9.95 -9.76
C GLU A 58 13.36 9.10 -8.54
N PRO A 59 12.12 9.08 -8.02
CA PRO A 59 11.76 8.25 -6.88
C PRO A 59 11.94 6.75 -7.17
N LEU A 60 11.68 6.27 -8.38
CA LEU A 60 11.92 4.87 -8.73
C LEU A 60 13.41 4.51 -8.69
N GLU A 61 14.29 5.40 -9.14
CA GLU A 61 15.74 5.17 -9.08
C GLU A 61 16.23 5.14 -7.63
N LYS A 62 15.75 6.04 -6.77
CA LYS A 62 16.05 6.02 -5.33
C LYS A 62 15.57 4.70 -4.69
N ALA A 63 14.36 4.26 -5.00
CA ALA A 63 13.84 2.98 -4.54
C ALA A 63 14.71 1.80 -4.97
N ARG A 64 15.13 1.79 -6.25
CA ARG A 64 16.00 0.76 -6.82
C ARG A 64 17.32 0.66 -6.05
N GLN A 65 17.96 1.79 -5.78
CA GLN A 65 19.23 1.84 -5.04
C GLN A 65 19.06 1.36 -3.60
N ASN A 66 18.00 1.78 -2.92
CA ASN A 66 17.72 1.36 -1.55
C ASN A 66 17.44 -0.15 -1.45
N PHE A 67 16.63 -0.73 -2.34
CA PHE A 67 16.38 -2.17 -2.33
C PHE A 67 17.61 -2.99 -2.68
N ARG A 68 18.45 -2.51 -3.62
CA ARG A 68 19.71 -3.15 -3.93
C ARG A 68 20.63 -3.20 -2.72
N LEU A 69 20.82 -2.07 -2.05
CA LEU A 69 21.65 -1.99 -0.85
C LEU A 69 21.12 -2.92 0.27
N LEU A 70 19.79 -2.95 0.48
CA LEU A 70 19.17 -3.84 1.46
C LEU A 70 19.39 -5.31 1.11
N ALA A 71 19.24 -5.70 -0.15
CA ALA A 71 19.49 -7.07 -0.60
C ALA A 71 20.97 -7.49 -0.34
N GLU A 72 21.91 -6.61 -0.65
CA GLU A 72 23.34 -6.84 -0.40
C GLU A 72 23.66 -6.94 1.10
N GLN A 73 23.09 -6.05 1.92
CA GLN A 73 23.30 -6.03 3.37
C GLN A 73 22.68 -7.22 4.11
N THR A 74 21.62 -7.80 3.56
CA THR A 74 20.91 -8.93 4.20
C THR A 74 21.35 -10.29 3.65
N ALA A 75 22.05 -10.33 2.52
CA ALA A 75 22.44 -11.56 1.83
C ALA A 75 23.15 -12.58 2.75
N LYS A 76 24.00 -12.10 3.66
CA LYS A 76 24.79 -12.96 4.57
C LYS A 76 24.12 -13.26 5.90
N THR A 77 23.13 -12.44 6.30
CA THR A 77 22.51 -12.49 7.64
C THR A 77 21.11 -13.04 7.63
N ASP A 78 20.34 -12.80 6.57
CA ASP A 78 18.96 -13.22 6.41
C ASP A 78 18.63 -13.44 4.93
N ALA A 79 18.78 -14.67 4.47
CA ALA A 79 18.53 -15.05 3.09
C ALA A 79 17.07 -14.80 2.66
N LYS A 80 16.10 -14.92 3.58
CA LYS A 80 14.69 -14.65 3.30
C LYS A 80 14.47 -13.16 3.05
N ALA A 81 14.96 -12.30 3.94
CA ALA A 81 14.86 -10.85 3.79
C ALA A 81 15.59 -10.39 2.51
N SER A 82 16.76 -10.96 2.21
CA SER A 82 17.47 -10.67 0.98
C SER A 82 16.65 -11.03 -0.26
N GLY A 83 16.03 -12.21 -0.28
CA GLY A 83 15.13 -12.62 -1.37
C GLY A 83 13.92 -11.71 -1.54
N ASP A 84 13.34 -11.22 -0.44
CA ASP A 84 12.21 -10.28 -0.50
C ASP A 84 12.65 -8.91 -1.03
N HIS A 85 13.84 -8.43 -0.66
CA HIS A 85 14.41 -7.18 -1.20
C HIS A 85 14.76 -7.32 -2.69
N GLN A 86 15.23 -8.49 -3.16
CA GLN A 86 15.47 -8.75 -4.58
C GLN A 86 14.16 -8.70 -5.38
N LYS A 87 13.07 -9.32 -4.89
CA LYS A 87 11.75 -9.24 -5.53
C LYS A 87 11.25 -7.80 -5.64
N ASN A 88 11.46 -7.00 -4.57
CA ASN A 88 11.10 -5.59 -4.59
C ASN A 88 11.96 -4.82 -5.59
N LEU A 89 13.25 -5.10 -5.69
CA LEU A 89 14.14 -4.52 -6.70
C LEU A 89 13.66 -4.85 -8.12
N GLU A 90 13.31 -6.10 -8.38
CA GLU A 90 12.75 -6.53 -9.68
C GLU A 90 11.43 -5.80 -9.99
N ALA A 91 10.55 -5.64 -8.99
CA ALA A 91 9.30 -4.92 -9.14
C ALA A 91 9.52 -3.44 -9.53
N VAL A 92 10.51 -2.77 -8.93
CA VAL A 92 10.88 -1.39 -9.31
C VAL A 92 11.37 -1.33 -10.75
N VAL A 93 12.28 -2.23 -11.14
CA VAL A 93 12.82 -2.29 -12.50
C VAL A 93 11.73 -2.60 -13.52
N ARG A 94 10.83 -3.51 -13.19
CA ARG A 94 9.68 -3.86 -14.01
C ARG A 94 8.76 -2.65 -14.18
N LEU A 95 8.37 -1.99 -13.08
CA LEU A 95 7.53 -0.79 -13.13
C LEU A 95 8.16 0.30 -14.02
N ALA A 96 9.46 0.54 -13.93
CA ALA A 96 10.14 1.55 -14.74
C ALA A 96 10.14 1.26 -16.25
N ARG A 97 9.95 0.00 -16.66
CA ARG A 97 9.95 -0.46 -18.06
C ARG A 97 8.56 -0.65 -18.66
N MET A 98 7.54 -0.85 -17.82
CA MET A 98 6.15 -1.02 -18.26
C MET A 98 5.69 0.17 -19.09
N ASP A 99 4.79 -0.05 -20.03
CA ASP A 99 4.03 1.03 -20.66
C ASP A 99 2.89 1.51 -19.75
N LEU A 100 2.20 2.57 -20.15
CA LEU A 100 1.15 3.16 -19.34
C LEU A 100 -0.06 2.21 -19.16
N SER A 101 -0.40 1.46 -20.19
CA SER A 101 -1.53 0.52 -20.15
C SER A 101 -1.26 -0.62 -19.18
N GLU A 102 -0.04 -1.12 -19.15
CA GLU A 102 0.40 -2.13 -18.19
C GLU A 102 0.38 -1.60 -16.76
N VAL A 103 0.82 -0.34 -16.55
CA VAL A 103 0.78 0.29 -15.21
C VAL A 103 -0.65 0.48 -14.73
N GLN A 104 -1.58 0.86 -15.60
CA GLN A 104 -2.99 1.01 -15.27
C GLN A 104 -3.68 -0.32 -14.97
N ALA A 105 -3.21 -1.42 -15.55
CA ALA A 105 -3.71 -2.77 -15.29
C ALA A 105 -3.24 -3.35 -13.94
N LEU A 106 -2.23 -2.73 -13.30
CA LEU A 106 -1.79 -3.19 -11.99
C LEU A 106 -2.87 -2.95 -10.93
N PRO A 107 -3.11 -3.93 -10.05
CA PRO A 107 -4.05 -3.74 -8.96
C PRO A 107 -3.54 -2.62 -8.04
N LEU A 108 -4.40 -1.65 -7.75
CA LEU A 108 -4.05 -0.59 -6.80
C LEU A 108 -3.64 -1.19 -5.45
N PRO A 109 -2.62 -0.62 -4.79
CA PRO A 109 -2.19 -1.09 -3.49
C PRO A 109 -3.36 -1.04 -2.52
N LYS A 110 -3.71 -2.17 -1.95
CA LYS A 110 -4.75 -2.22 -0.92
C LYS A 110 -4.28 -1.41 0.28
N LYS A 111 -5.14 -0.51 0.76
CA LYS A 111 -4.87 0.22 2.00
C LYS A 111 -4.54 -0.82 3.09
N CYS A 112 -3.34 -0.77 3.65
CA CYS A 112 -2.88 -1.64 4.73
C CYS A 112 -2.38 -3.06 4.37
N GLU A 113 -1.91 -3.34 3.17
CA GLU A 113 -1.04 -4.51 2.97
C GLU A 113 0.40 -4.29 3.51
N GLY A 114 0.69 -3.09 4.03
CA GLY A 114 1.89 -2.83 4.80
C GLY A 114 1.91 -3.63 6.11
N ASN A 115 3.09 -3.98 6.53
CA ASN A 115 3.41 -4.72 7.76
C ASN A 115 2.43 -4.40 8.90
N LYS A 116 1.59 -5.36 9.29
CA LYS A 116 0.56 -5.25 10.34
C LYS A 116 1.09 -4.71 11.66
N ASN A 117 2.39 -4.77 11.88
CA ASN A 117 3.08 -4.26 13.05
C ASN A 117 3.36 -2.75 13.00
N VAL A 118 3.29 -2.12 11.85
CA VAL A 118 3.63 -0.70 11.66
C VAL A 118 2.38 0.16 11.43
N CYS A 119 1.32 -0.39 10.87
CA CYS A 119 0.09 0.35 10.63
C CYS A 119 -0.75 0.45 11.92
N SER A 120 -0.84 1.65 12.51
CA SER A 120 -1.67 1.91 13.69
C SER A 120 -3.16 1.58 13.47
N LYS A 121 -3.70 1.80 12.27
CA LYS A 121 -5.06 1.41 11.88
C LYS A 121 -5.23 -0.11 11.79
N CYS A 122 -4.19 -0.86 11.43
CA CYS A 122 -4.24 -2.32 11.36
C CYS A 122 -4.06 -2.97 12.74
N ARG A 123 -3.40 -2.28 13.69
CA ARG A 123 -3.19 -2.76 15.06
C ARG A 123 -4.49 -2.76 15.87
N GLY A 124 -5.45 -1.87 15.55
CA GLY A 124 -6.74 -1.75 16.24
C GLY A 124 -7.84 -2.68 15.72
N GLN A 125 -7.68 -3.29 14.56
CA GLN A 125 -8.60 -4.31 14.06
C GLN A 125 -8.29 -5.67 14.67
N LYS A 126 -8.52 -5.81 15.99
CA LYS A 126 -8.88 -7.12 16.52
C LYS A 126 -10.07 -7.57 15.67
N LYS A 127 -9.94 -8.72 15.02
CA LYS A 127 -11.10 -9.39 14.43
C LYS A 127 -12.16 -9.41 15.53
N SER A 128 -13.15 -8.56 15.42
CA SER A 128 -14.35 -8.73 16.22
C SER A 128 -14.86 -10.10 15.78
N ASN A 129 -14.74 -11.09 16.64
CA ASN A 129 -15.51 -12.30 16.52
C ASN A 129 -16.98 -11.85 16.67
N LYS A 130 -17.57 -11.36 15.59
CA LYS A 130 -19.02 -11.25 15.51
C LYS A 130 -19.53 -12.67 15.66
N PRO A 131 -20.35 -12.93 16.68
CA PRO A 131 -21.01 -14.21 16.79
C PRO A 131 -21.77 -14.45 15.48
N LYS A 132 -21.62 -15.63 14.90
CA LYS A 132 -22.30 -16.04 13.67
C LYS A 132 -23.81 -16.26 13.86
N ASP A 133 -24.37 -15.85 14.98
CA ASP A 133 -25.78 -16.00 15.31
C ASP A 133 -26.54 -14.67 15.26
N MET A 134 -26.45 -13.98 14.14
CA MET A 134 -27.59 -13.13 13.75
C MET A 134 -28.55 -14.02 12.95
N LYS A 135 -29.47 -14.68 13.69
CA LYS A 135 -30.72 -15.18 13.13
C LYS A 135 -31.26 -14.08 12.22
N LYS A 136 -31.42 -14.39 10.93
CA LYS A 136 -32.17 -13.60 9.98
C LYS A 136 -33.47 -13.20 10.66
N LYS A 137 -33.61 -11.96 11.12
CA LYS A 137 -34.92 -11.37 11.37
C LYS A 137 -35.57 -11.33 10.01
N GLU A 138 -36.59 -12.15 9.83
CA GLU A 138 -37.49 -12.04 8.71
C GLU A 138 -38.03 -10.62 8.73
N ASP A 139 -37.71 -9.89 7.67
CA ASP A 139 -38.26 -8.57 7.44
C ASP A 139 -39.76 -8.70 7.38
N ALA A 140 -40.46 -8.21 8.39
CA ALA A 140 -41.91 -8.00 8.40
C ALA A 140 -42.22 -6.91 7.36
N ARG A 141 -42.03 -7.18 6.09
CA ARG A 141 -42.58 -6.40 4.99
C ARG A 141 -43.94 -6.95 4.65
N GLY A 142 -44.84 -6.82 5.60
CA GLY A 142 -46.29 -6.83 5.36
C GLY A 142 -46.65 -5.55 4.64
N ALA A 143 -46.24 -5.36 3.38
CA ALA A 143 -46.89 -4.38 2.52
C ALA A 143 -48.26 -4.95 2.17
N SER A 144 -49.25 -4.56 2.97
CA SER A 144 -50.67 -4.69 2.64
C SER A 144 -50.93 -4.00 1.32
N VAL A 145 -51.01 -4.79 0.25
CA VAL A 145 -51.61 -4.31 -1.02
C VAL A 145 -53.09 -4.17 -0.80
N GLY A 146 -53.51 -2.95 -0.51
CA GLY A 146 -54.94 -2.59 -0.43
C GLY A 146 -55.62 -2.95 -1.74
N LYS A 147 -56.65 -3.81 -1.64
CA LYS A 147 -57.57 -4.10 -2.74
C LYS A 147 -58.18 -2.78 -3.24
N ARG A 148 -58.02 -2.52 -4.52
CA ARG A 148 -58.69 -1.45 -5.23
C ARG A 148 -60.21 -1.73 -5.21
N PRO A 149 -61.07 -0.79 -4.83
CA PRO A 149 -62.51 -0.98 -4.94
C PRO A 149 -62.90 -0.94 -6.42
N GLU A 150 -63.63 -1.96 -6.85
CA GLU A 150 -64.28 -1.99 -8.18
C GLU A 150 -65.38 -0.93 -8.20
N GLY A 151 -65.21 0.06 -9.09
CA GLY A 151 -66.24 1.04 -9.37
C GLY A 151 -67.34 0.40 -10.25
N THR A 152 -68.51 0.21 -9.66
CA THR A 152 -69.74 -0.06 -10.43
C THR A 152 -70.17 1.23 -11.13
N GLY A 153 -69.97 1.26 -12.45
CA GLY A 153 -70.59 2.27 -13.31
C GLY A 153 -71.95 1.76 -13.79
N SER A 154 -72.94 2.56 -13.58
CA SER A 154 -74.21 2.51 -14.31
C SER A 154 -74.23 3.61 -15.35
#